data_c848a3f0aaa74cc5a0cd990de610d421
#
_entry.id   c848a3f0aaa74cc5a0cd990de610d421
#
_cell.length_a   1.000
_cell.length_b   1.000
_cell.length_c   1.000
_cell.angle_alpha   90.00
_cell.angle_beta   90.00
_cell.angle_gamma   90.00
#
_symmetry.space_group_name_H-M   'P 1'
#
loop_
_entity.id
_entity.type
_entity.pdbx_description
1 polymer ?
#
loop_
_entity_poly.entity_id
_entity_poly.type
_entity_poly.pdbx_seq_one_letter_code
_entity_poly.pdbx_strand_id
1 'polypeptide(L)'
;ATGEFDNPWLWQAVAPYHDAVSVNYYHNWGPDPGHFADWEAWAGRPILITEWYAKALDVPGLANTHGAGWLVRTQEDRARFYQHFALGCLETPNIVGYHFFKYLDDPATSTALDNAGGVNKGLCNAEGQPYAPLADRARAVNREVYALIDFFEARRARRPQ
;
A
#
# COMPACT_ATOMS: atom_id res chain seq x y z
N ALA A 1 -4.25 5.93 -11.96
CA ALA A 1 -3.25 6.38 -12.92
C ALA A 1 -2.07 6.95 -12.14
N THR A 2 -0.89 6.36 -12.31
CA THR A 2 0.37 6.81 -11.71
C THR A 2 1.04 7.90 -12.54
N GLY A 3 0.46 8.29 -13.67
CA GLY A 3 1.06 9.19 -14.66
C GLY A 3 1.49 10.57 -14.14
N GLU A 4 0.95 11.02 -13.01
CA GLU A 4 1.39 12.28 -12.39
C GLU A 4 2.75 12.16 -11.70
N PHE A 5 3.14 10.93 -11.30
CA PHE A 5 4.43 10.63 -10.69
C PHE A 5 5.49 10.20 -11.71
N ASP A 6 5.12 9.94 -12.96
CA ASP A 6 6.04 9.57 -14.04
C ASP A 6 6.66 10.82 -14.69
N ASN A 7 7.13 11.74 -13.84
CA ASN A 7 7.70 13.00 -14.26
C ASN A 7 9.07 13.21 -13.59
N PRO A 8 10.17 13.01 -14.33
CA PRO A 8 11.53 13.09 -13.78
C PRO A 8 11.85 14.40 -13.06
N TRP A 9 11.38 15.54 -13.59
CA TRP A 9 11.67 16.83 -13.00
C TRP A 9 10.89 17.15 -11.73
N LEU A 10 9.78 16.47 -11.46
CA LEU A 10 9.13 16.54 -10.16
C LEU A 10 10.04 15.92 -9.10
N TRP A 11 10.55 14.72 -9.36
CA TRP A 11 11.44 14.00 -8.44
C TRP A 11 12.74 14.74 -8.22
N GLN A 12 13.37 15.21 -9.29
CA GLN A 12 14.62 15.99 -9.25
C GLN A 12 14.45 17.32 -8.49
N ALA A 13 13.28 17.95 -8.59
CA ALA A 13 13.00 19.22 -7.91
C ALA A 13 12.79 19.03 -6.40
N VAL A 14 12.17 17.93 -5.96
CA VAL A 14 11.87 17.71 -4.53
C VAL A 14 13.01 17.02 -3.79
N ALA A 15 13.76 16.15 -4.43
CA ALA A 15 14.80 15.33 -3.82
C ALA A 15 15.87 16.10 -3.02
N PRO A 16 16.35 17.28 -3.45
CA PRO A 16 17.34 18.05 -2.69
C PRO A 16 16.87 18.53 -1.32
N TYR A 17 15.55 18.61 -1.12
CA TYR A 17 14.92 19.18 0.08
C TYR A 17 14.36 18.14 1.03
N HIS A 18 14.46 16.84 0.68
CA HIS A 18 13.87 15.75 1.45
C HIS A 18 14.86 14.61 1.67
N ASP A 19 14.84 14.00 2.84
CA ASP A 19 15.63 12.80 3.17
C ASP A 19 15.02 11.54 2.56
N ALA A 20 13.69 11.52 2.37
CA ALA A 20 12.94 10.49 1.71
C ALA A 20 11.77 11.11 0.91
N VAL A 21 11.32 10.45 -0.14
CA VAL A 21 10.14 10.85 -0.91
C VAL A 21 8.98 9.94 -0.58
N SER A 22 7.78 10.49 -0.42
CA SER A 22 6.58 9.72 -0.12
C SER A 22 5.53 9.82 -1.22
N VAL A 23 4.82 8.70 -1.45
CA VAL A 23 3.77 8.61 -2.47
C VAL A 23 2.56 7.85 -1.96
N ASN A 24 1.35 8.27 -2.38
CA ASN A 24 0.15 7.45 -2.31
C ASN A 24 0.12 6.56 -3.54
N TYR A 25 0.13 5.24 -3.36
CA TYR A 25 0.30 4.30 -4.46
C TYR A 25 -0.96 3.47 -4.68
N TYR A 26 -1.80 3.95 -5.60
CA TYR A 26 -3.08 3.34 -5.94
C TYR A 26 -3.11 2.78 -7.37
N HIS A 27 -4.16 2.05 -7.70
CA HIS A 27 -4.42 1.48 -9.04
C HIS A 27 -3.37 0.47 -9.52
N ASN A 28 -2.52 -0.03 -8.61
CA ASN A 28 -1.59 -1.10 -8.86
C ASN A 28 -1.86 -2.26 -7.91
N TRP A 29 -1.73 -3.48 -8.41
CA TRP A 29 -1.94 -4.68 -7.60
C TRP A 29 -0.80 -4.91 -6.59
N GLY A 30 0.38 -4.44 -6.93
CA GLY A 30 1.58 -4.41 -6.11
C GLY A 30 2.53 -3.32 -6.60
N PRO A 31 3.64 -3.06 -5.93
CA PRO A 31 4.68 -2.18 -6.43
C PRO A 31 5.19 -2.64 -7.79
N ASP A 32 5.24 -1.75 -8.77
CA ASP A 32 5.83 -2.00 -10.08
C ASP A 32 7.34 -1.76 -10.02
N PRO A 33 8.19 -2.79 -10.22
CA PRO A 33 9.64 -2.61 -10.09
C PRO A 33 10.22 -1.59 -11.07
N GLY A 34 9.63 -1.44 -12.25
CA GLY A 34 10.07 -0.46 -13.24
C GLY A 34 9.84 0.97 -12.75
N HIS A 35 8.62 1.28 -12.29
CA HIS A 35 8.31 2.60 -11.73
C HIS A 35 9.24 2.96 -10.57
N PHE A 36 9.45 2.04 -9.63
CA PHE A 36 10.30 2.32 -8.47
C PHE A 36 11.78 2.45 -8.84
N ALA A 37 12.27 1.73 -9.85
CA ALA A 37 13.62 1.90 -10.37
C ALA A 37 13.79 3.28 -11.04
N ASP A 38 12.81 3.72 -11.83
CA ASP A 38 12.83 5.04 -12.45
C ASP A 38 12.79 6.16 -11.40
N TRP A 39 11.91 6.05 -10.42
CA TRP A 39 11.79 7.03 -9.34
C TRP A 39 13.05 7.10 -8.47
N GLU A 40 13.69 5.97 -8.19
CA GLU A 40 14.99 5.93 -7.54
C GLU A 40 16.06 6.66 -8.35
N ALA A 41 16.14 6.36 -9.66
CA ALA A 41 17.10 7.00 -10.56
C ALA A 41 16.88 8.52 -10.65
N TRP A 42 15.64 9.00 -10.58
CA TRP A 42 15.32 10.43 -10.64
C TRP A 42 15.51 11.16 -9.33
N ALA A 43 15.16 10.54 -8.21
CA ALA A 43 15.22 11.17 -6.89
C ALA A 43 16.55 10.94 -6.18
N GLY A 44 17.17 9.78 -6.35
CA GLY A 44 18.32 9.37 -5.52
C GLY A 44 18.00 9.34 -4.02
N ARG A 45 16.74 9.04 -3.68
CA ARG A 45 16.23 9.05 -2.31
C ARG A 45 15.40 7.81 -2.03
N PRO A 46 15.37 7.31 -0.79
CA PRO A 46 14.47 6.25 -0.38
C PRO A 46 13.01 6.66 -0.54
N ILE A 47 12.14 5.71 -0.84
CA ILE A 47 10.72 5.94 -1.10
C ILE A 47 9.88 5.30 0.00
N LEU A 48 8.90 6.08 0.51
CA LEU A 48 7.88 5.64 1.45
C LEU A 48 6.52 5.61 0.75
N ILE A 49 5.86 4.46 0.74
CA ILE A 49 4.47 4.37 0.27
C ILE A 49 3.56 4.74 1.45
N THR A 50 2.86 5.86 1.34
CA THR A 50 2.06 6.43 2.44
C THR A 50 0.60 6.01 2.44
N GLU A 51 0.07 5.57 1.29
CA GLU A 51 -1.29 5.06 1.21
C GLU A 51 -1.44 3.97 0.13
N TRP A 52 -2.11 2.90 0.51
CA TRP A 52 -2.60 1.83 -0.36
C TRP A 52 -3.63 0.98 0.38
N TYR A 53 -4.64 0.45 -0.29
CA TYR A 53 -5.62 -0.46 0.30
C TYR A 53 -6.45 -1.20 -0.77
N ALA A 54 -7.22 -2.19 -0.32
CA ALA A 54 -8.33 -2.78 -1.06
C ALA A 54 -9.61 -2.75 -0.20
N LYS A 55 -10.76 -2.80 -0.87
CA LYS A 55 -12.12 -2.88 -0.31
C LYS A 55 -12.71 -4.25 -0.63
N ALA A 56 -13.61 -4.76 0.19
CA ALA A 56 -14.28 -6.03 -0.08
C ALA A 56 -15.82 -5.90 -0.07
N LEU A 57 -16.48 -6.70 -0.90
CA LEU A 57 -17.93 -6.66 -1.11
C LEU A 57 -18.72 -7.43 -0.05
N ASP A 58 -18.08 -8.27 0.75
CA ASP A 58 -18.72 -9.17 1.72
C ASP A 58 -19.05 -8.54 3.07
N VAL A 59 -18.98 -7.22 3.17
CA VAL A 59 -19.43 -6.48 4.38
C VAL A 59 -20.83 -5.95 4.15
N PRO A 60 -21.85 -6.47 4.86
CA PRO A 60 -23.22 -6.03 4.69
C PRO A 60 -23.39 -4.52 4.94
N GLY A 61 -24.19 -3.86 4.10
CA GLY A 61 -24.49 -2.43 4.24
C GLY A 61 -23.43 -1.48 3.71
N LEU A 62 -22.29 -1.97 3.22
CA LEU A 62 -21.26 -1.14 2.61
C LEU A 62 -21.27 -1.28 1.08
N ALA A 63 -21.55 -0.18 0.38
CA ALA A 63 -21.61 -0.18 -1.08
C ALA A 63 -20.23 -0.15 -1.76
N ASN A 64 -19.20 0.30 -1.06
CA ASN A 64 -17.81 0.38 -1.54
C ASN A 64 -17.63 1.14 -2.88
N THR A 65 -18.45 2.16 -3.12
CA THR A 65 -18.49 2.90 -4.39
C THR A 65 -17.44 4.01 -4.50
N HIS A 66 -16.75 4.33 -3.41
CA HIS A 66 -15.80 5.45 -3.35
C HIS A 66 -14.38 4.99 -3.03
N GLY A 67 -13.42 5.89 -3.26
CA GLY A 67 -12.01 5.72 -2.92
C GLY A 67 -11.21 4.90 -3.93
N ALA A 68 -9.91 5.15 -3.95
CA ALA A 68 -8.97 4.70 -4.98
C ALA A 68 -8.53 3.23 -4.86
N GLY A 69 -8.74 2.58 -3.70
CA GLY A 69 -8.33 1.19 -3.49
C GLY A 69 -9.10 0.18 -4.35
N TRP A 70 -8.46 -0.93 -4.67
CA TRP A 70 -9.08 -2.02 -5.42
C TRP A 70 -10.33 -2.58 -4.74
N LEU A 71 -11.31 -3.01 -5.53
CA LEU A 71 -12.49 -3.71 -5.07
C LEU A 71 -12.28 -5.22 -5.27
N VAL A 72 -12.27 -5.97 -4.17
CA VAL A 72 -12.15 -7.43 -4.15
C VAL A 72 -13.44 -8.06 -3.63
N ARG A 73 -13.56 -9.38 -3.69
CA ARG A 73 -14.81 -10.07 -3.36
C ARG A 73 -15.01 -10.22 -1.84
N THR A 74 -13.94 -10.55 -1.11
CA THR A 74 -14.03 -10.94 0.30
C THR A 74 -12.95 -10.30 1.16
N GLN A 75 -13.14 -10.31 2.48
CA GLN A 75 -12.13 -9.89 3.45
C GLN A 75 -10.88 -10.79 3.38
N GLU A 76 -11.04 -12.07 3.01
CA GLU A 76 -9.89 -12.95 2.75
C GLU A 76 -9.11 -12.50 1.50
N ASP A 77 -9.77 -12.00 0.46
CA ASP A 77 -9.08 -11.43 -0.70
C ASP A 77 -8.37 -10.11 -0.35
N ARG A 78 -8.93 -9.30 0.57
CA ARG A 78 -8.22 -8.14 1.13
C ARG A 78 -6.94 -8.56 1.87
N ALA A 79 -7.02 -9.64 2.65
CA ALA A 79 -5.88 -10.20 3.36
C ALA A 79 -4.78 -10.67 2.39
N ARG A 80 -5.16 -11.34 1.31
CA ARG A 80 -4.23 -11.77 0.25
C ARG A 80 -3.61 -10.59 -0.49
N PHE A 81 -4.42 -9.57 -0.79
CA PHE A 81 -3.93 -8.32 -1.38
C PHE A 81 -2.91 -7.64 -0.48
N TYR A 82 -3.21 -7.52 0.83
CA TYR A 82 -2.26 -6.98 1.80
C TYR A 82 -0.92 -7.71 1.76
N GLN A 83 -0.95 -9.04 1.86
CA GLN A 83 0.27 -9.86 1.84
C GLN A 83 1.04 -9.67 0.54
N HIS A 84 0.36 -9.73 -0.60
CA HIS A 84 0.98 -9.58 -1.91
C HIS A 84 1.67 -8.22 -2.05
N PHE A 85 0.96 -7.14 -1.71
CA PHE A 85 1.48 -5.79 -1.79
C PHE A 85 2.67 -5.57 -0.83
N ALA A 86 2.54 -6.00 0.42
CA ALA A 86 3.60 -5.91 1.42
C ALA A 86 4.86 -6.67 1.00
N LEU A 87 4.73 -7.90 0.49
CA LEU A 87 5.86 -8.66 -0.03
C LEU A 87 6.53 -7.95 -1.20
N GLY A 88 5.77 -7.36 -2.11
CA GLY A 88 6.31 -6.53 -3.19
C GLY A 88 7.10 -5.32 -2.69
N CYS A 89 6.61 -4.64 -1.64
CA CYS A 89 7.35 -3.56 -0.99
C CYS A 89 8.69 -4.05 -0.40
N LEU A 90 8.67 -5.18 0.30
CA LEU A 90 9.87 -5.75 0.93
C LEU A 90 10.87 -6.29 -0.10
N GLU A 91 10.40 -6.71 -1.28
CA GLU A 91 11.27 -7.15 -2.38
C GLU A 91 11.93 -5.97 -3.11
N THR A 92 11.36 -4.76 -3.07
CA THR A 92 11.82 -3.58 -3.79
C THR A 92 12.80 -2.79 -2.93
N PRO A 93 14.11 -2.70 -3.31
CA PRO A 93 15.18 -2.22 -2.40
C PRO A 93 15.04 -0.79 -1.91
N ASN A 94 14.50 0.09 -2.74
CA ASN A 94 14.37 1.52 -2.46
C ASN A 94 13.08 1.91 -1.72
N ILE A 95 12.17 0.95 -1.49
CA ILE A 95 11.00 1.16 -0.64
C ILE A 95 11.41 0.90 0.81
N VAL A 96 11.45 1.95 1.63
CA VAL A 96 11.88 1.87 3.03
C VAL A 96 10.73 1.75 4.02
N GLY A 97 9.50 1.85 3.55
CA GLY A 97 8.31 1.67 4.38
C GLY A 97 7.00 1.76 3.58
N TYR A 98 5.95 1.23 4.17
CA TYR A 98 4.61 1.28 3.60
C TYR A 98 3.55 1.42 4.68
N HIS A 99 2.56 2.31 4.49
CA HIS A 99 1.44 2.53 5.38
C HIS A 99 0.14 2.11 4.72
N PHE A 100 -0.56 1.17 5.33
CA PHE A 100 -1.89 0.78 4.89
C PHE A 100 -2.91 1.88 5.19
N PHE A 101 -3.72 2.24 4.23
CA PHE A 101 -4.78 3.21 4.42
C PHE A 101 -6.13 2.49 4.58
N LYS A 102 -6.68 2.37 5.79
CA LYS A 102 -6.23 3.04 7.01
C LYS A 102 -6.52 2.17 8.25
N TYR A 103 -6.47 2.76 9.47
CA TYR A 103 -6.73 2.01 10.69
C TYR A 103 -8.24 1.73 10.90
N LEU A 104 -9.08 2.77 10.85
CA LEU A 104 -10.53 2.67 11.02
C LEU A 104 -11.26 3.06 9.75
N ASP A 105 -12.39 2.42 9.49
CA ASP A 105 -13.36 2.90 8.50
C ASP A 105 -13.97 4.24 8.95
N ASP A 106 -14.42 5.02 7.98
CA ASP A 106 -15.21 6.21 8.29
C ASP A 106 -16.63 5.82 8.68
N PRO A 107 -17.27 6.56 9.62
CA PRO A 107 -18.66 6.34 9.94
C PRO A 107 -19.53 6.40 8.67
N ALA A 108 -20.58 5.58 8.62
CA ALA A 108 -21.48 5.52 7.45
C ALA A 108 -22.10 6.88 7.07
N THR A 109 -22.17 7.79 8.02
CA THR A 109 -22.68 9.17 7.85
C THR A 109 -21.64 10.17 7.34
N SER A 110 -20.38 9.76 7.21
CA SER A 110 -19.32 10.64 6.69
C SER A 110 -19.60 11.02 5.24
N THR A 111 -19.54 12.32 4.95
CA THR A 111 -19.72 12.90 3.61
C THR A 111 -18.44 13.54 3.07
N ALA A 112 -17.32 13.42 3.77
CA ALA A 112 -16.05 13.95 3.33
C ALA A 112 -15.62 13.27 2.00
N LEU A 113 -15.20 14.06 1.01
CA LEU A 113 -14.92 13.61 -0.37
C LEU A 113 -14.06 12.34 -0.45
N ASP A 114 -12.97 12.29 0.31
CA ASP A 114 -12.05 11.15 0.31
C ASP A 114 -12.37 10.12 1.39
N ASN A 115 -13.24 10.48 2.34
CA ASN A 115 -13.61 9.68 3.51
C ASN A 115 -15.12 9.52 3.61
N ALA A 116 -15.80 9.41 2.46
CA ALA A 116 -17.22 9.10 2.45
C ALA A 116 -17.47 7.73 3.12
N GLY A 117 -18.51 7.67 3.94
CA GLY A 117 -18.95 6.45 4.60
C GLY A 117 -19.37 5.38 3.60
N GLY A 118 -19.59 4.17 4.08
CA GLY A 118 -19.99 3.05 3.25
C GLY A 118 -18.86 2.34 2.50
N VAL A 119 -17.61 2.53 2.94
CA VAL A 119 -16.41 1.91 2.35
C VAL A 119 -15.54 1.28 3.43
N ASN A 120 -15.19 0.00 3.28
CA ASN A 120 -14.25 -0.66 4.18
C ASN A 120 -12.79 -0.45 3.74
N LYS A 121 -12.19 0.64 4.17
CA LYS A 121 -10.78 0.97 3.94
C LYS A 121 -9.88 0.49 5.08
N GLY A 122 -10.44 0.46 6.30
CA GLY A 122 -9.73 0.22 7.55
C GLY A 122 -9.25 -1.22 7.76
N LEU A 123 -8.33 -1.36 8.70
CA LEU A 123 -8.06 -2.64 9.36
C LEU A 123 -9.22 -3.03 10.29
N CYS A 124 -9.93 -2.02 10.80
CA CYS A 124 -11.12 -2.15 11.64
C CYS A 124 -12.29 -1.41 11.00
N ASN A 125 -13.51 -1.85 11.32
CA ASN A 125 -14.73 -1.13 10.96
C ASN A 125 -14.87 0.18 11.78
N ALA A 126 -15.91 0.96 11.51
CA ALA A 126 -16.13 2.25 12.18
C ALA A 126 -16.36 2.13 13.71
N GLU A 127 -16.77 0.96 14.19
CA GLU A 127 -16.95 0.63 15.62
C GLU A 127 -15.67 0.11 16.29
N GLY A 128 -14.56 0.05 15.56
CA GLY A 128 -13.26 -0.43 16.07
C GLY A 128 -13.10 -1.94 16.08
N GLN A 129 -14.01 -2.70 15.46
CA GLN A 129 -13.90 -4.15 15.36
C GLN A 129 -12.98 -4.53 14.18
N PRO A 130 -11.94 -5.37 14.40
CA PRO A 130 -11.03 -5.73 13.33
C PRO A 130 -11.70 -6.60 12.26
N TYR A 131 -11.38 -6.36 11.02
CA TYR A 131 -11.60 -7.31 9.94
C TYR A 131 -10.61 -8.48 10.10
N ALA A 132 -11.00 -9.52 10.83
CA ALA A 132 -10.11 -10.57 11.29
C ALA A 132 -9.20 -11.16 10.19
N PRO A 133 -9.69 -11.56 8.99
CA PRO A 133 -8.81 -12.09 7.94
C PRO A 133 -7.69 -11.12 7.56
N LEU A 134 -8.03 -9.82 7.39
CA LEU A 134 -7.06 -8.78 7.04
C LEU A 134 -6.10 -8.49 8.19
N ALA A 135 -6.61 -8.29 9.41
CA ALA A 135 -5.81 -7.95 10.58
C ALA A 135 -4.84 -9.07 10.96
N ASP A 136 -5.27 -10.32 10.88
CA ASP A 136 -4.42 -11.47 11.19
C ASP A 136 -3.33 -11.67 10.13
N ARG A 137 -3.65 -11.47 8.86
CA ARG A 137 -2.68 -11.53 7.77
C ARG A 137 -1.65 -10.42 7.87
N ALA A 138 -2.08 -9.19 8.15
CA ALA A 138 -1.20 -8.05 8.36
C ALA A 138 -0.24 -8.32 9.53
N ARG A 139 -0.77 -8.82 10.66
CA ARG A 139 0.04 -9.20 11.83
C ARG A 139 1.07 -10.27 11.48
N ALA A 140 0.67 -11.30 10.73
CA ALA A 140 1.56 -12.40 10.34
C ALA A 140 2.72 -11.87 9.47
N VAL A 141 2.43 -11.09 8.43
CA VAL A 141 3.47 -10.51 7.55
C VAL A 141 4.38 -9.57 8.32
N ASN A 142 3.80 -8.68 9.14
CA ASN A 142 4.58 -7.65 9.83
C ASN A 142 5.50 -8.21 10.93
N ARG A 143 5.21 -9.39 11.48
CA ARG A 143 6.12 -10.07 12.40
C ARG A 143 7.36 -10.61 11.73
N GLU A 144 7.28 -10.94 10.46
CA GLU A 144 8.36 -11.55 9.68
C GLU A 144 9.13 -10.54 8.80
N VAL A 145 8.86 -9.23 8.93
CA VAL A 145 9.40 -8.18 8.04
C VAL A 145 10.91 -8.30 7.86
N TYR A 146 11.68 -8.40 8.95
CA TYR A 146 13.14 -8.46 8.86
C TYR A 146 13.64 -9.76 8.23
N ALA A 147 13.05 -10.90 8.59
CA ALA A 147 13.39 -12.18 7.97
C ALA A 147 13.04 -12.21 6.47
N LEU A 148 11.95 -11.55 6.07
CA LEU A 148 11.56 -11.39 4.66
C LEU A 148 12.52 -10.47 3.90
N ILE A 149 12.98 -9.38 4.51
CA ILE A 149 14.01 -8.49 3.91
C ILE A 149 15.29 -9.30 3.66
N ASP A 150 15.81 -9.99 4.67
CA ASP A 150 17.01 -10.83 4.58
C ASP A 150 16.87 -11.89 3.45
N PHE A 151 15.69 -12.51 3.36
CA PHE A 151 15.38 -13.47 2.29
C PHE A 151 15.46 -12.82 0.90
N PHE A 152 14.83 -11.66 0.69
CA PHE A 152 14.83 -10.98 -0.60
C PHE A 152 16.21 -10.44 -0.96
N GLU A 153 16.99 -9.96 0.00
CA GLU A 153 18.39 -9.55 -0.23
C GLU A 153 19.27 -10.72 -0.65
N ALA A 154 19.19 -11.84 0.06
CA ALA A 154 19.91 -13.05 -0.31
C ALA A 154 19.49 -13.58 -1.70
N ARG A 155 18.23 -13.46 -2.07
CA ARG A 155 17.70 -13.84 -3.38
C ARG A 155 18.23 -12.92 -4.49
N ARG A 156 18.31 -11.59 -4.25
CA ARG A 156 18.90 -10.64 -5.22
C ARG A 156 20.38 -10.90 -5.44
N ALA A 157 21.14 -11.15 -4.38
CA ALA A 157 22.57 -11.43 -4.48
C ALA A 157 22.92 -12.71 -5.29
N ARG A 158 21.96 -13.64 -5.43
CA ARG A 158 22.13 -14.90 -6.19
C ARG A 158 21.70 -14.79 -7.65
N ARG A 159 21.05 -13.71 -8.08
CA ARG A 159 20.69 -13.54 -9.49
C ARG A 159 21.96 -13.19 -10.27
N PRO A 160 22.33 -13.96 -11.32
CA PRO A 160 23.43 -13.55 -12.21
C PRO A 160 23.05 -12.22 -12.88
N GLN A 161 24.00 -11.34 -12.97
CA GLN A 161 23.89 -10.08 -13.71
C GLN A 161 23.77 -10.33 -15.22
#